data_a1aafa8dd820cd0421c7bde168064ff9
#
_entry.id   a1aafa8dd820cd0421c7bde168064ff9
#
_cell.length_a   1.000
_cell.length_b   1.000
_cell.length_c   1.000
_cell.angle_alpha   90.00
_cell.angle_beta   90.00
_cell.angle_gamma   90.00
#
_symmetry.space_group_name_H-M   'P 1'
#
loop_
_entity.id
_entity.type
_entity.pdbx_description
1 polymer ?
#
loop_
_entity_poly.entity_id
_entity_poly.type
_entity_poly.pdbx_seq_one_letter_code
_entity_poly.pdbx_strand_id
1 'polypeptide(L)'
;MTLLEFKQKYLGLIEELNPDSEYLTDDPDLAAKQNAVVNQVMFEMARIKKIPKYVEITVSAGDVITFEDIERACGYEIYQLGTVGGVRYAPKANGTVLKILENGVAEIDCYVYPERITEKTKDKAYEFELTPDVLEIMPYGVAADLLKSDVSAEYGNIYAARYEAMKQALDPRFQMTTIYVDGGYDI
;
A
#
# COMPACT_ATOMS: atom_id res chain seq x y z
N MET A 1 -12.45 2.96 7.60
CA MET A 1 -13.19 3.50 6.42
C MET A 1 -13.47 2.37 5.48
N THR A 2 -14.74 2.15 5.15
CA THR A 2 -15.15 1.14 4.16
C THR A 2 -14.86 1.63 2.74
N LEU A 3 -14.83 0.70 1.77
CA LEU A 3 -14.69 1.06 0.36
C LEU A 3 -15.88 1.89 -0.13
N LEU A 4 -17.09 1.62 0.39
CA LEU A 4 -18.27 2.43 0.08
C LEU A 4 -18.09 3.91 0.48
N GLU A 5 -17.68 4.15 1.75
CA GLU A 5 -17.42 5.51 2.24
C GLU A 5 -16.31 6.20 1.45
N PHE A 6 -15.30 5.45 1.05
CA PHE A 6 -14.19 5.96 0.25
C PHE A 6 -14.65 6.35 -1.17
N LYS A 7 -15.45 5.50 -1.82
CA LYS A 7 -16.03 5.80 -3.15
C LYS A 7 -16.90 7.06 -3.10
N GLN A 8 -17.74 7.19 -2.08
CA GLN A 8 -18.56 8.39 -1.88
C GLN A 8 -17.72 9.67 -1.76
N LYS A 9 -16.56 9.59 -1.09
CA LYS A 9 -15.65 10.75 -0.95
C LYS A 9 -15.09 11.22 -2.29
N TYR A 10 -14.44 10.34 -3.08
CA TYR A 10 -13.81 10.80 -4.31
C TYR A 10 -14.82 11.12 -5.41
N LEU A 11 -15.95 10.38 -5.50
CA LEU A 11 -17.01 10.73 -6.45
C LEU A 11 -17.68 12.05 -6.08
N GLY A 12 -17.83 12.34 -4.80
CA GLY A 12 -18.30 13.66 -4.33
C GLY A 12 -17.33 14.80 -4.67
N LEU A 13 -16.00 14.54 -4.67
CA LEU A 13 -15.01 15.55 -5.08
C LEU A 13 -15.12 15.94 -6.56
N ILE A 14 -15.48 14.98 -7.42
CA ILE A 14 -15.61 15.19 -8.87
C ILE A 14 -17.06 15.45 -9.32
N GLU A 15 -18.00 15.61 -8.36
CA GLU A 15 -19.42 15.88 -8.61
C GLU A 15 -20.18 14.79 -9.39
N GLU A 16 -19.66 13.54 -9.35
CA GLU A 16 -20.20 12.38 -10.08
C GLU A 16 -20.90 11.36 -9.15
N LEU A 17 -21.14 11.74 -7.88
CA LEU A 17 -21.77 10.83 -6.91
C LEU A 17 -23.28 10.71 -7.17
N ASN A 18 -23.73 9.51 -7.54
CA ASN A 18 -25.13 9.14 -7.52
C ASN A 18 -25.36 7.95 -6.54
N PRO A 19 -25.89 8.20 -5.34
CA PRO A 19 -26.12 7.15 -4.33
C PRO A 19 -27.11 6.06 -4.75
N ASP A 20 -27.98 6.35 -5.73
CA ASP A 20 -29.00 5.44 -6.22
C ASP A 20 -28.48 4.51 -7.34
N SER A 21 -27.33 4.80 -7.90
CA SER A 21 -26.67 3.98 -8.92
C SER A 21 -25.94 2.80 -8.31
N GLU A 22 -25.92 1.64 -9.00
CA GLU A 22 -25.19 0.42 -8.59
C GLU A 22 -23.70 0.68 -8.32
N TYR A 23 -23.08 1.53 -9.14
CA TYR A 23 -21.66 1.87 -9.07
C TYR A 23 -21.39 3.23 -8.41
N LEU A 24 -22.40 3.84 -7.79
CA LEU A 24 -22.37 5.19 -7.21
C LEU A 24 -22.11 6.31 -8.21
N THR A 25 -22.14 6.02 -9.50
CA THR A 25 -22.05 6.98 -10.62
C THR A 25 -22.87 6.50 -11.79
N ASP A 26 -23.40 7.42 -12.59
CA ASP A 26 -24.11 7.12 -13.83
C ASP A 26 -23.19 7.11 -15.05
N ASP A 27 -21.93 7.51 -14.87
CA ASP A 27 -20.92 7.46 -15.92
C ASP A 27 -20.32 6.05 -16.04
N PRO A 28 -20.57 5.32 -17.17
CA PRO A 28 -20.08 3.97 -17.36
C PRO A 28 -18.55 3.89 -17.47
N ASP A 29 -17.88 4.94 -17.96
CA ASP A 29 -16.44 4.99 -18.08
C ASP A 29 -15.78 5.13 -16.71
N LEU A 30 -16.35 5.95 -15.83
CA LEU A 30 -15.92 6.04 -14.44
C LEU A 30 -16.18 4.73 -13.70
N ALA A 31 -17.36 4.15 -13.85
CA ALA A 31 -17.72 2.86 -13.23
C ALA A 31 -16.72 1.75 -13.60
N ALA A 32 -16.29 1.68 -14.86
CA ALA A 32 -15.34 0.68 -15.34
C ALA A 32 -13.92 0.88 -14.81
N LYS A 33 -13.49 2.12 -14.58
CA LYS A 33 -12.10 2.46 -14.21
C LYS A 33 -11.87 2.55 -12.69
N GLN A 34 -12.90 2.85 -11.90
CA GLN A 34 -12.76 3.24 -10.50
C GLN A 34 -11.96 2.23 -9.65
N ASN A 35 -12.23 0.93 -9.74
CA ASN A 35 -11.51 -0.08 -8.95
C ASN A 35 -10.03 -0.17 -9.31
N ALA A 36 -9.69 -0.03 -10.61
CA ALA A 36 -8.30 -0.05 -11.06
C ALA A 36 -7.53 1.17 -10.55
N VAL A 37 -8.13 2.36 -10.63
CA VAL A 37 -7.52 3.61 -10.14
C VAL A 37 -7.37 3.59 -8.62
N VAL A 38 -8.39 3.11 -7.88
CA VAL A 38 -8.29 2.97 -6.42
C VAL A 38 -7.15 2.03 -6.04
N ASN A 39 -7.01 0.87 -6.70
CA ASN A 39 -5.90 -0.05 -6.46
C ASN A 39 -4.54 0.59 -6.74
N GLN A 40 -4.42 1.33 -7.84
CA GLN A 40 -3.17 2.00 -8.21
C GLN A 40 -2.73 2.98 -7.12
N VAL A 41 -3.62 3.89 -6.70
CA VAL A 41 -3.34 4.88 -5.65
C VAL A 41 -3.08 4.21 -4.31
N MET A 42 -3.86 3.18 -3.97
CA MET A 42 -3.72 2.41 -2.73
C MET A 42 -2.34 1.73 -2.64
N PHE A 43 -1.86 1.13 -3.73
CA PHE A 43 -0.56 0.48 -3.76
C PHE A 43 0.60 1.48 -3.76
N GLU A 44 0.42 2.64 -4.38
CA GLU A 44 1.38 3.74 -4.27
C GLU A 44 1.52 4.19 -2.81
N MET A 45 0.41 4.41 -2.14
CA MET A 45 0.40 4.85 -0.74
C MET A 45 0.95 3.80 0.22
N ALA A 46 0.70 2.51 -0.03
CA ALA A 46 1.26 1.41 0.75
C ALA A 46 2.80 1.34 0.67
N ARG A 47 3.41 1.83 -0.41
CA ARG A 47 4.88 1.95 -0.52
C ARG A 47 5.46 3.10 0.29
N ILE A 48 4.69 4.16 0.52
CA ILE A 48 5.07 5.33 1.32
C ILE A 48 4.85 5.05 2.80
N LYS A 49 3.63 4.66 3.17
CA LYS A 49 3.26 4.20 4.52
C LYS A 49 3.19 2.69 4.52
N LYS A 50 4.33 2.08 4.78
CA LYS A 50 4.52 0.63 4.72
C LYS A 50 3.57 -0.11 5.66
N ILE A 51 2.97 -1.19 5.15
CA ILE A 51 2.14 -2.11 5.94
C ILE A 51 3.04 -3.27 6.37
N PRO A 52 3.47 -3.34 7.64
CA PRO A 52 4.34 -4.42 8.10
C PRO A 52 3.52 -5.69 8.36
N LYS A 53 4.10 -6.84 8.00
CA LYS A 53 3.63 -8.17 8.40
C LYS A 53 4.83 -8.96 8.90
N TYR A 54 4.56 -9.90 9.81
CA TYR A 54 5.54 -10.79 10.39
C TYR A 54 5.11 -12.25 10.13
N VAL A 55 6.05 -13.08 9.72
CA VAL A 55 5.82 -14.50 9.50
C VAL A 55 6.97 -15.34 10.06
N GLU A 56 6.64 -16.54 10.52
CA GLU A 56 7.57 -17.57 10.95
C GLU A 56 7.51 -18.75 9.99
N ILE A 57 8.67 -19.17 9.48
CA ILE A 57 8.78 -20.31 8.57
C ILE A 57 9.79 -21.29 9.16
N THR A 58 9.36 -22.53 9.45
CA THR A 58 10.27 -23.60 9.86
C THR A 58 11.08 -24.06 8.66
N VAL A 59 12.41 -24.08 8.80
CA VAL A 59 13.34 -24.31 7.70
C VAL A 59 14.48 -25.26 8.09
N SER A 60 15.07 -25.87 7.09
CA SER A 60 16.27 -26.69 7.22
C SER A 60 17.46 -26.09 6.47
N ALA A 61 18.67 -26.43 6.89
CA ALA A 61 19.88 -26.00 6.19
C ALA A 61 19.87 -26.49 4.74
N GLY A 62 20.06 -25.57 3.79
CA GLY A 62 19.99 -25.82 2.35
C GLY A 62 18.68 -25.41 1.69
N ASP A 63 17.62 -25.18 2.47
CA ASP A 63 16.35 -24.69 1.96
C ASP A 63 16.51 -23.30 1.30
N VAL A 64 15.57 -23.02 0.40
CA VAL A 64 15.50 -21.74 -0.30
C VAL A 64 14.10 -21.18 -0.06
N ILE A 65 14.03 -19.98 0.56
CA ILE A 65 12.77 -19.25 0.74
C ILE A 65 12.67 -18.20 -0.37
N THR A 66 11.57 -18.20 -1.08
CA THR A 66 11.21 -17.21 -2.10
C THR A 66 10.15 -16.23 -1.59
N PHE A 67 9.89 -15.15 -2.33
CA PHE A 67 8.77 -14.27 -2.04
C PHE A 67 7.44 -15.04 -2.03
N GLU A 68 7.25 -15.96 -2.99
CA GLU A 68 6.03 -16.78 -3.07
C GLU A 68 5.79 -17.62 -1.81
N ASP A 69 6.86 -18.12 -1.18
CA ASP A 69 6.76 -18.89 0.07
C ASP A 69 6.31 -17.98 1.23
N ILE A 70 6.85 -16.76 1.28
CA ILE A 70 6.49 -15.78 2.31
C ILE A 70 5.08 -15.26 2.07
N GLU A 71 4.69 -14.96 0.82
CA GLU A 71 3.32 -14.58 0.43
C GLU A 71 2.30 -15.65 0.82
N ARG A 72 2.64 -16.92 0.59
CA ARG A 72 1.79 -18.04 1.01
C ARG A 72 1.65 -18.12 2.52
N ALA A 73 2.70 -17.79 3.27
CA ALA A 73 2.69 -17.80 4.73
C ALA A 73 1.94 -16.62 5.33
N CYS A 74 2.09 -15.40 4.77
CA CYS A 74 1.41 -14.20 5.28
C CYS A 74 0.02 -13.95 4.68
N GLY A 75 -0.29 -14.53 3.51
CA GLY A 75 -1.56 -14.34 2.81
C GLY A 75 -1.68 -13.04 2.01
N TYR A 76 -0.57 -12.32 1.81
CA TYR A 76 -0.54 -11.02 1.13
C TYR A 76 0.53 -10.96 0.05
N GLU A 77 0.33 -10.15 -0.97
CA GLU A 77 1.33 -9.81 -1.99
C GLU A 77 2.44 -8.94 -1.37
N ILE A 78 3.70 -9.39 -1.44
CA ILE A 78 4.85 -8.72 -0.83
C ILE A 78 5.57 -7.88 -1.88
N TYR A 79 5.95 -6.66 -1.53
CA TYR A 79 6.81 -5.85 -2.40
C TYR A 79 8.21 -5.60 -1.83
N GLN A 80 8.43 -5.85 -0.54
CA GLN A 80 9.74 -5.65 0.09
C GLN A 80 9.90 -6.55 1.32
N LEU A 81 11.09 -7.14 1.49
CA LEU A 81 11.51 -7.74 2.75
C LEU A 81 12.01 -6.65 3.71
N GLY A 82 11.71 -6.82 4.98
CA GLY A 82 12.29 -6.07 6.08
C GLY A 82 13.50 -6.81 6.67
N THR A 83 13.39 -7.20 7.94
CA THR A 83 14.42 -7.98 8.64
C THR A 83 14.17 -9.47 8.52
N VAL A 84 15.26 -10.26 8.57
CA VAL A 84 15.21 -11.71 8.65
C VAL A 84 16.06 -12.13 9.84
N GLY A 85 15.44 -12.83 10.79
CA GLY A 85 16.05 -13.32 12.03
C GLY A 85 15.86 -14.82 12.23
N GLY A 86 16.25 -15.32 13.41
CA GLY A 86 16.05 -16.69 13.85
C GLY A 86 16.97 -17.74 13.22
N VAL A 87 17.50 -17.49 12.03
CA VAL A 87 18.40 -18.41 11.30
C VAL A 87 19.47 -17.66 10.51
N ARG A 88 20.62 -18.32 10.27
CA ARG A 88 21.61 -17.79 9.33
C ARG A 88 21.17 -18.05 7.89
N TYR A 89 21.31 -17.06 7.04
CA TYR A 89 20.94 -17.13 5.63
C TYR A 89 21.94 -16.38 4.75
N ALA A 90 21.91 -16.67 3.44
CA ALA A 90 22.62 -15.93 2.41
C ALA A 90 21.61 -15.37 1.40
N PRO A 91 21.50 -14.04 1.23
CA PRO A 91 20.63 -13.47 0.23
C PRO A 91 21.12 -13.78 -1.19
N LYS A 92 20.20 -14.10 -2.09
CA LYS A 92 20.41 -14.36 -3.51
C LYS A 92 19.45 -13.51 -4.34
N ALA A 93 19.72 -13.41 -5.64
CA ALA A 93 18.86 -12.71 -6.60
C ALA A 93 18.43 -11.31 -6.10
N ASN A 94 19.39 -10.48 -5.71
CA ASN A 94 19.16 -9.13 -5.17
C ASN A 94 18.27 -9.08 -3.90
N GLY A 95 18.33 -10.16 -3.09
CA GLY A 95 17.58 -10.22 -1.84
C GLY A 95 16.16 -10.77 -1.95
N THR A 96 15.72 -11.20 -3.14
CA THR A 96 14.40 -11.81 -3.33
C THR A 96 14.35 -13.30 -3.02
N VAL A 97 15.52 -13.91 -2.78
CA VAL A 97 15.67 -15.33 -2.44
C VAL A 97 16.61 -15.45 -1.25
N LEU A 98 16.22 -16.22 -0.24
CA LEU A 98 17.01 -16.47 0.96
C LEU A 98 17.46 -17.93 0.96
N LYS A 99 18.79 -18.20 0.85
CA LYS A 99 19.34 -19.53 1.05
C LYS A 99 19.62 -19.74 2.52
N ILE A 100 18.98 -20.72 3.14
CA ILE A 100 19.10 -21.04 4.57
C ILE A 100 20.40 -21.83 4.80
N LEU A 101 21.13 -21.46 5.85
CA LEU A 101 22.42 -22.05 6.18
C LEU A 101 22.39 -22.93 7.42
N GLU A 102 21.29 -22.87 8.20
CA GLU A 102 21.11 -23.70 9.40
C GLU A 102 19.63 -24.02 9.62
N ASN A 103 19.37 -25.07 10.42
CA ASN A 103 18.01 -25.46 10.78
C ASN A 103 17.45 -24.49 11.82
N GLY A 104 16.15 -24.19 11.76
CA GLY A 104 15.50 -23.35 12.76
C GLY A 104 14.15 -22.80 12.29
N VAL A 105 13.74 -21.70 12.90
CA VAL A 105 12.58 -20.93 12.50
C VAL A 105 13.08 -19.58 11.95
N ALA A 106 12.81 -19.33 10.68
CA ALA A 106 13.10 -18.04 10.07
C ALA A 106 11.99 -17.06 10.46
N GLU A 107 12.38 -15.97 11.13
CA GLU A 107 11.53 -14.86 11.53
C GLU A 107 11.66 -13.75 10.49
N ILE A 108 10.59 -13.48 9.75
CA ILE A 108 10.66 -12.59 8.58
C ILE A 108 9.66 -11.44 8.74
N ASP A 109 10.20 -10.22 8.82
CA ASP A 109 9.40 -9.01 8.60
C ASP A 109 9.31 -8.72 7.11
N CYS A 110 8.13 -8.39 6.64
CA CYS A 110 7.92 -7.99 5.25
C CYS A 110 6.93 -6.82 5.15
N TYR A 111 6.95 -6.16 4.00
CA TYR A 111 6.01 -5.09 3.67
C TYR A 111 5.14 -5.54 2.52
N VAL A 112 3.82 -5.37 2.71
CA VAL A 112 2.81 -5.94 1.82
C VAL A 112 1.94 -4.87 1.17
N TYR A 113 1.35 -5.23 0.03
CA TYR A 113 0.22 -4.49 -0.49
C TYR A 113 -1.06 -4.88 0.26
N PRO A 114 -2.01 -3.95 0.45
CA PRO A 114 -3.34 -4.29 0.94
C PRO A 114 -4.07 -5.17 -0.08
N GLU A 115 -5.14 -5.83 0.37
CA GLU A 115 -5.96 -6.69 -0.48
C GLU A 115 -6.49 -5.91 -1.70
N ARG A 116 -6.32 -6.50 -2.88
CA ARG A 116 -6.74 -5.89 -4.14
C ARG A 116 -8.26 -5.84 -4.27
N ILE A 117 -8.78 -4.67 -4.61
CA ILE A 117 -10.19 -4.47 -4.91
C ILE A 117 -10.49 -5.04 -6.29
N THR A 118 -11.50 -5.90 -6.37
CA THR A 118 -11.98 -6.55 -7.59
C THR A 118 -13.48 -6.31 -7.75
N GLU A 119 -14.06 -6.74 -8.87
CA GLU A 119 -15.51 -6.69 -9.08
C GLU A 119 -16.31 -7.53 -8.05
N LYS A 120 -15.67 -8.51 -7.42
CA LYS A 120 -16.27 -9.36 -6.39
C LYS A 120 -16.20 -8.76 -4.99
N THR A 121 -15.43 -7.69 -4.81
CA THR A 121 -15.24 -7.02 -3.53
C THR A 121 -16.53 -6.30 -3.13
N LYS A 122 -17.03 -6.60 -1.94
CA LYS A 122 -18.24 -5.96 -1.41
C LYS A 122 -17.88 -4.64 -0.75
N ASP A 123 -18.32 -3.53 -1.31
CA ASP A 123 -17.98 -2.16 -0.89
C ASP A 123 -18.24 -1.88 0.60
N LYS A 124 -19.32 -2.45 1.16
CA LYS A 124 -19.69 -2.27 2.59
C LYS A 124 -18.86 -3.12 3.54
N ALA A 125 -18.25 -4.21 3.05
CA ALA A 125 -17.52 -5.17 3.88
C ALA A 125 -16.00 -4.98 3.80
N TYR A 126 -15.50 -4.37 2.75
CA TYR A 126 -14.09 -4.11 2.58
C TYR A 126 -13.66 -2.92 3.42
N GLU A 127 -12.67 -3.13 4.27
CA GLU A 127 -12.04 -2.08 5.08
C GLU A 127 -10.58 -1.94 4.68
N PHE A 128 -10.13 -0.69 4.50
CA PHE A 128 -8.74 -0.42 4.17
C PHE A 128 -7.81 -0.68 5.35
N GLU A 129 -6.72 -1.40 5.12
CA GLU A 129 -5.64 -1.61 6.11
C GLU A 129 -4.65 -0.43 6.19
N LEU A 130 -4.94 0.67 5.52
CA LEU A 130 -4.14 1.88 5.52
C LEU A 130 -4.48 2.80 6.69
N THR A 131 -3.52 3.61 7.09
CA THR A 131 -3.68 4.55 8.20
C THR A 131 -4.66 5.69 7.85
N PRO A 132 -5.35 6.29 8.83
CA PRO A 132 -6.34 7.35 8.58
C PRO A 132 -5.78 8.55 7.80
N ASP A 133 -4.53 8.95 8.05
CA ASP A 133 -3.84 10.03 7.34
C ASP A 133 -3.69 9.74 5.85
N VAL A 134 -3.39 8.49 5.48
CA VAL A 134 -3.36 8.04 4.09
C VAL A 134 -4.75 8.08 3.46
N LEU A 135 -5.75 7.58 4.17
CA LEU A 135 -7.13 7.52 3.68
C LEU A 135 -7.81 8.88 3.49
N GLU A 136 -7.24 9.94 4.08
CA GLU A 136 -7.67 11.33 3.80
C GLU A 136 -7.07 11.89 2.52
N ILE A 137 -5.90 11.39 2.11
CA ILE A 137 -5.16 11.88 0.94
C ILE A 137 -5.58 11.15 -0.34
N MET A 138 -5.79 9.84 -0.27
CA MET A 138 -6.09 8.99 -1.41
C MET A 138 -7.26 9.45 -2.29
N PRO A 139 -8.37 10.03 -1.77
CA PRO A 139 -9.47 10.50 -2.61
C PRO A 139 -9.03 11.54 -3.65
N TYR A 140 -8.04 12.38 -3.35
CA TYR A 140 -7.50 13.36 -4.29
C TYR A 140 -6.69 12.71 -5.41
N GLY A 141 -5.90 11.67 -5.09
CA GLY A 141 -5.17 10.90 -6.09
C GLY A 141 -6.12 10.17 -7.05
N VAL A 142 -7.16 9.53 -6.49
CA VAL A 142 -8.18 8.84 -7.30
C VAL A 142 -8.95 9.83 -8.17
N ALA A 143 -9.39 10.96 -7.62
CA ALA A 143 -10.07 12.01 -8.38
C ALA A 143 -9.21 12.57 -9.53
N ALA A 144 -7.92 12.80 -9.26
CA ALA A 144 -6.96 13.26 -10.28
C ALA A 144 -6.82 12.27 -11.44
N ASP A 145 -6.66 10.98 -11.14
CA ASP A 145 -6.45 9.95 -12.16
C ASP A 145 -7.75 9.64 -12.95
N LEU A 146 -8.92 9.72 -12.32
CA LEU A 146 -10.21 9.56 -13.00
C LEU A 146 -10.46 10.68 -14.01
N LEU A 147 -10.13 11.94 -13.67
CA LEU A 147 -10.34 13.11 -14.53
C LEU A 147 -9.24 13.32 -15.58
N LYS A 148 -8.16 12.53 -15.56
CA LYS A 148 -6.97 12.73 -16.41
C LYS A 148 -7.23 12.63 -17.91
N SER A 149 -8.27 11.92 -18.32
CA SER A 149 -8.64 11.69 -19.73
C SER A 149 -9.86 12.47 -20.19
N ASP A 150 -10.43 13.35 -19.35
CA ASP A 150 -11.66 14.06 -19.62
C ASP A 150 -11.40 15.53 -20.03
N VAL A 151 -12.45 16.16 -20.54
CA VAL A 151 -12.52 17.61 -20.82
C VAL A 151 -12.25 18.42 -19.53
N SER A 152 -12.46 17.82 -18.38
CA SER A 152 -12.20 18.34 -17.03
C SER A 152 -10.74 18.18 -16.54
N ALA A 153 -9.78 17.93 -17.42
CA ALA A 153 -8.37 17.74 -17.07
C ALA A 153 -7.76 18.89 -16.23
N GLU A 154 -8.31 20.10 -16.33
CA GLU A 154 -7.90 21.23 -15.48
C GLU A 154 -8.18 20.97 -14.00
N TYR A 155 -9.36 20.44 -13.67
CA TYR A 155 -9.70 20.03 -12.30
C TYR A 155 -8.87 18.85 -11.83
N GLY A 156 -8.62 17.89 -12.72
CA GLY A 156 -7.69 16.77 -12.46
C GLY A 156 -6.31 17.24 -12.03
N ASN A 157 -5.77 18.28 -12.66
CA ASN A 157 -4.49 18.89 -12.31
C ASN A 157 -4.49 19.54 -10.91
N ILE A 158 -5.60 20.14 -10.50
CA ILE A 158 -5.75 20.71 -9.14
C ILE A 158 -5.72 19.60 -8.09
N TYR A 159 -6.45 18.51 -8.32
CA TYR A 159 -6.43 17.37 -7.42
C TYR A 159 -5.06 16.68 -7.39
N ALA A 160 -4.39 16.54 -8.54
CA ALA A 160 -3.03 15.99 -8.62
C ALA A 160 -2.04 16.83 -7.81
N ALA A 161 -2.06 18.15 -7.97
CA ALA A 161 -1.17 19.05 -7.22
C ALA A 161 -1.41 18.94 -5.70
N ARG A 162 -2.68 18.86 -5.28
CA ARG A 162 -3.04 18.69 -3.88
C ARG A 162 -2.60 17.34 -3.34
N TYR A 163 -2.83 16.26 -4.10
CA TYR A 163 -2.40 14.91 -3.76
C TYR A 163 -0.89 14.85 -3.55
N GLU A 164 -0.10 15.37 -4.49
CA GLU A 164 1.36 15.38 -4.39
C GLU A 164 1.87 16.18 -3.19
N ALA A 165 1.29 17.34 -2.92
CA ALA A 165 1.66 18.16 -1.75
C ALA A 165 1.39 17.42 -0.43
N MET A 166 0.23 16.77 -0.30
CA MET A 166 -0.13 16.01 0.90
C MET A 166 0.70 14.71 1.02
N LYS A 167 0.98 14.04 -0.09
CA LYS A 167 1.82 12.85 -0.16
C LYS A 167 3.26 13.14 0.31
N GLN A 168 3.83 14.27 -0.10
CA GLN A 168 5.15 14.71 0.37
C GLN A 168 5.19 14.90 1.88
N ALA A 169 4.13 15.39 2.49
CA ALA A 169 4.04 15.56 3.94
C ALA A 169 4.01 14.22 4.71
N LEU A 170 3.60 13.11 4.06
CA LEU A 170 3.62 11.77 4.65
C LEU A 170 4.99 11.09 4.56
N ASP A 171 5.88 11.51 3.66
CA ASP A 171 7.16 10.85 3.44
C ASP A 171 8.09 11.07 4.65
N PRO A 172 8.46 10.02 5.39
CA PRO A 172 9.31 10.14 6.57
C PRO A 172 10.72 10.70 6.27
N ARG A 173 11.14 10.70 5.01
CA ARG A 173 12.43 11.29 4.60
C ARG A 173 12.48 12.80 4.83
N PHE A 174 11.35 13.48 4.91
CA PHE A 174 11.26 14.89 5.27
C PHE A 174 11.18 15.13 6.78
N GLN A 175 11.00 14.07 7.57
CA GLN A 175 11.02 14.13 9.04
C GLN A 175 12.40 13.71 9.56
N MET A 176 13.48 14.34 9.08
CA MET A 176 14.82 14.14 9.66
C MET A 176 14.88 14.74 11.06
N THR A 177 14.42 13.97 12.04
CA THR A 177 14.85 14.20 13.42
C THR A 177 16.26 13.63 13.51
N THR A 178 17.26 14.49 13.48
CA THR A 178 18.64 14.11 13.77
C THR A 178 18.67 13.72 15.25
N ILE A 179 18.67 12.43 15.55
CA ILE A 179 18.95 11.96 16.90
C ILE A 179 20.46 12.08 17.09
N TYR A 180 20.90 13.12 17.75
CA TYR A 180 22.25 13.18 18.29
C TYR A 180 22.32 12.17 19.43
N VAL A 181 22.95 11.04 19.21
CA VAL A 181 23.41 10.18 20.31
C VAL A 181 24.68 10.84 20.81
N ASP A 182 24.54 11.62 21.85
CA ASP A 182 25.68 12.16 22.57
C ASP A 182 26.33 11.00 23.34
N GLY A 183 27.31 10.39 22.73
CA GLY A 183 28.15 9.34 23.33
C GLY A 183 29.16 9.98 24.25
N GLY A 184 28.73 10.38 25.42
CA GLY A 184 29.64 10.76 26.49
C GLY A 184 30.46 9.55 26.93
N TYR A 185 31.68 9.44 26.44
CA TYR A 185 32.71 8.64 27.09
C TYR A 185 33.30 9.52 28.19
N ASP A 186 32.86 9.35 29.43
CA ASP A 186 33.62 9.72 30.60
C ASP A 186 34.62 8.59 30.88
N ILE A 187 35.91 8.96 30.80
CA ILE A 187 37.06 8.16 31.23
C ILE A 187 37.27 8.40 32.72
#